data_1ef31a20f8946d90fcf8c291408b4917
#
_entry.id   1ef31a20f8946d90fcf8c291408b4917
#
_cell.length_a   1.000
_cell.length_b   1.000
_cell.length_c   1.000
_cell.angle_alpha   90.00
_cell.angle_beta   90.00
_cell.angle_gamma   90.00
#
_symmetry.space_group_name_H-M   'P 1'
#
loop_
_entity.id
_entity.type
_entity.pdbx_description
1 polymer ?
#
loop_
_entity_poly.entity_id
_entity_poly.type
_entity_poly.pdbx_seq_one_letter_code
_entity_poly.pdbx_strand_id
1 'polypeptide(L)'
;MILTVTPNPSLDRAYEVPPLDRGRVLRAGGERVDPGGKGVNVSRAVAAAGVRTTAVLPLGGAPGILLAELLGAQGVDVTAVSITGQTRSNIALTEPDGTLTKINSPGPALSPQESALLLDTVRSAATEATWVACCGSLPRGVGPDWYADLVARAHAAGARIALDPSGPALPEVAAARPEVIKPDASELATAVGRPLPTLGDVVKAAEELRDRGAGAVLASLGGDGQLLVSAEGTYYGTAPAPVVRSTVGAGDASLAGFLIAGGTGPGALASALAHGAAAVQLPGSAMPTPADLRPDRVRVTEDPPLDLQLTDPGTP
;
A
#
# COMPACT_ATOMS: atom_id res chain seq x y z
N MET A 1 9.38 7.04 -14.27
CA MET A 1 8.50 7.63 -13.24
C MET A 1 7.55 6.56 -12.69
N ILE A 2 7.21 6.61 -11.38
CA ILE A 2 6.14 5.77 -10.78
C ILE A 2 4.92 6.66 -10.56
N LEU A 3 3.79 6.29 -11.16
CA LEU A 3 2.50 6.92 -10.94
C LEU A 3 1.77 6.18 -9.83
N THR A 4 1.23 6.88 -8.83
CA THR A 4 0.38 6.24 -7.83
C THR A 4 -1.07 6.69 -7.97
N VAL A 5 -1.99 5.79 -7.65
CA VAL A 5 -3.43 6.07 -7.61
C VAL A 5 -3.95 5.68 -6.24
N THR A 6 -4.55 6.62 -5.54
CA THR A 6 -5.23 6.35 -4.27
C THR A 6 -6.70 6.70 -4.44
N PRO A 7 -7.58 5.73 -4.71
CA PRO A 7 -8.98 6.03 -5.02
C PRO A 7 -9.76 6.64 -3.85
N ASN A 8 -9.31 6.40 -2.62
CA ASN A 8 -9.96 6.89 -1.39
C ASN A 8 -8.91 7.46 -0.40
N PRO A 9 -8.21 8.56 -0.77
CA PRO A 9 -7.19 9.17 0.06
C PRO A 9 -7.76 9.74 1.36
N SER A 10 -6.90 10.02 2.34
CA SER A 10 -7.30 10.58 3.62
C SER A 10 -6.32 11.63 4.12
N LEU A 11 -6.82 12.48 5.00
CA LEU A 11 -5.99 13.29 5.88
C LEU A 11 -5.93 12.57 7.24
N ASP A 12 -4.77 12.09 7.62
CA ASP A 12 -4.60 11.31 8.84
C ASP A 12 -4.22 12.23 9.99
N ARG A 13 -5.07 12.28 11.04
CA ARG A 13 -4.88 13.09 12.24
C ARG A 13 -4.52 12.19 13.41
N ALA A 14 -3.36 12.40 13.99
CA ALA A 14 -2.90 11.69 15.17
C ALA A 14 -2.89 12.61 16.39
N TYR A 15 -3.49 12.16 17.48
CA TYR A 15 -3.56 12.87 18.75
C TYR A 15 -2.92 12.05 19.85
N GLU A 16 -2.10 12.71 20.66
CA GLU A 16 -1.63 12.15 21.93
C GLU A 16 -2.68 12.48 23.00
N VAL A 17 -3.26 11.47 23.61
CA VAL A 17 -4.36 11.63 24.57
C VAL A 17 -4.05 10.92 25.88
N PRO A 18 -4.61 11.37 27.03
CA PRO A 18 -4.61 10.56 28.25
C PRO A 18 -5.40 9.26 28.02
N PRO A 19 -5.33 8.27 28.94
CA PRO A 19 -6.10 7.03 28.80
C PRO A 19 -7.56 7.31 28.46
N LEU A 20 -8.10 6.55 27.49
CA LEU A 20 -9.45 6.77 26.97
C LEU A 20 -10.50 6.48 28.05
N ASP A 21 -11.25 7.51 28.44
CA ASP A 21 -12.38 7.43 29.37
C ASP A 21 -13.67 7.80 28.63
N ARG A 22 -14.54 6.82 28.42
CA ARG A 22 -15.80 7.00 27.65
C ARG A 22 -16.72 7.99 28.35
N GLY A 23 -17.27 8.92 27.58
CA GLY A 23 -18.18 9.96 28.07
C GLY A 23 -17.48 11.15 28.71
N ARG A 24 -16.16 11.23 28.68
CA ARG A 24 -15.39 12.36 29.19
C ARG A 24 -14.82 13.23 28.08
N VAL A 25 -14.55 14.47 28.42
CA VAL A 25 -13.80 15.38 27.54
C VAL A 25 -12.32 15.15 27.78
N LEU A 26 -11.63 14.67 26.77
CA LEU A 26 -10.19 14.51 26.78
C LEU A 26 -9.52 15.72 26.13
N ARG A 27 -8.36 16.12 26.61
CA ARG A 27 -7.53 17.18 26.02
C ARG A 27 -6.26 16.54 25.49
N ALA A 28 -6.05 16.66 24.17
CA ALA A 28 -4.85 16.17 23.53
C ALA A 28 -3.62 16.97 23.97
N GLY A 29 -2.52 16.29 24.23
CA GLY A 29 -1.21 16.87 24.53
C GLY A 29 -0.44 17.26 23.25
N GLY A 30 -0.75 16.61 22.10
CA GLY A 30 -0.16 16.87 20.80
C GLY A 30 -1.10 16.50 19.67
N GLU A 31 -0.89 17.14 18.49
CA GLU A 31 -1.57 16.85 17.24
C GLU A 31 -0.55 16.76 16.11
N ARG A 32 -0.73 15.78 15.22
CA ARG A 32 -0.02 15.69 13.95
C ARG A 32 -0.99 15.41 12.82
N VAL A 33 -0.76 16.04 11.67
CA VAL A 33 -1.56 15.86 10.45
C VAL A 33 -0.65 15.38 9.34
N ASP A 34 -0.94 14.20 8.78
CA ASP A 34 -0.16 13.60 7.70
C ASP A 34 -1.05 13.33 6.48
N PRO A 35 -0.50 13.38 5.25
CA PRO A 35 -1.20 12.86 4.08
C PRO A 35 -1.29 11.33 4.18
N GLY A 36 -2.50 10.79 4.00
CA GLY A 36 -2.79 9.37 4.22
C GLY A 36 -3.40 8.66 3.02
N GLY A 37 -3.33 7.34 3.08
CA GLY A 37 -3.75 6.40 2.05
C GLY A 37 -2.57 5.58 1.51
N LYS A 38 -2.81 4.28 1.21
CA LYS A 38 -1.73 3.36 0.81
C LYS A 38 -0.92 3.92 -0.40
N GLY A 39 -1.57 4.32 -1.49
CA GLY A 39 -0.87 4.86 -2.67
C GLY A 39 -0.19 6.20 -2.41
N VAL A 40 -0.76 7.04 -1.54
CA VAL A 40 -0.10 8.26 -1.04
C VAL A 40 1.21 7.90 -0.34
N ASN A 41 1.20 6.89 0.53
CA ASN A 41 2.41 6.42 1.22
C ASN A 41 3.43 5.85 0.24
N VAL A 42 3.00 5.11 -0.79
CA VAL A 42 3.90 4.65 -1.88
C VAL A 42 4.57 5.83 -2.56
N SER A 43 3.84 6.89 -2.96
CA SER A 43 4.45 8.11 -3.53
C SER A 43 5.44 8.77 -2.58
N ARG A 44 5.10 8.90 -1.30
CA ARG A 44 5.99 9.49 -0.29
C ARG A 44 7.30 8.68 -0.17
N ALA A 45 7.22 7.34 -0.17
CA ALA A 45 8.39 6.48 -0.13
C ALA A 45 9.23 6.58 -1.42
N VAL A 46 8.60 6.65 -2.60
CA VAL A 46 9.27 6.85 -3.88
C VAL A 46 9.99 8.20 -3.94
N ALA A 47 9.33 9.28 -3.50
CA ALA A 47 9.93 10.62 -3.43
C ALA A 47 11.10 10.66 -2.43
N ALA A 48 10.95 10.06 -1.24
CA ALA A 48 12.00 9.97 -0.23
C ALA A 48 13.24 9.21 -0.74
N ALA A 49 13.05 8.25 -1.65
CA ALA A 49 14.13 7.55 -2.35
C ALA A 49 14.76 8.37 -3.51
N GLY A 50 14.31 9.60 -3.76
CA GLY A 50 14.82 10.46 -4.83
C GLY A 50 14.30 10.09 -6.23
N VAL A 51 13.25 9.29 -6.33
CA VAL A 51 12.67 8.87 -7.61
C VAL A 51 11.44 9.71 -7.93
N ARG A 52 11.30 10.13 -9.19
CA ARG A 52 10.15 10.93 -9.64
C ARG A 52 8.84 10.15 -9.53
N THR A 53 7.84 10.76 -8.88
CA THR A 53 6.52 10.19 -8.68
C THR A 53 5.43 11.26 -8.85
N THR A 54 4.25 10.82 -9.27
CA THR A 54 3.04 11.64 -9.31
C THR A 54 1.91 10.86 -8.67
N ALA A 55 1.16 11.49 -7.77
CA ALA A 55 -0.02 10.91 -7.14
C ALA A 55 -1.30 11.42 -7.82
N VAL A 56 -2.10 10.51 -8.39
CA VAL A 56 -3.44 10.82 -8.91
C VAL A 56 -4.45 10.56 -7.80
N LEU A 57 -5.17 11.61 -7.39
CA LEU A 57 -6.01 11.61 -6.20
C LEU A 57 -7.37 12.28 -6.47
N PRO A 58 -8.51 11.63 -6.12
CA PRO A 58 -9.80 12.32 -6.02
C PRO A 58 -9.82 13.17 -4.75
N LEU A 59 -9.82 14.49 -4.91
CA LEU A 59 -9.73 15.46 -3.82
C LEU A 59 -10.94 16.40 -3.79
N GLY A 60 -11.48 16.62 -2.59
CA GLY A 60 -12.59 17.53 -2.39
C GLY A 60 -12.55 18.24 -1.05
N GLY A 61 -13.04 19.49 -1.05
CA GLY A 61 -13.10 20.34 0.13
C GLY A 61 -11.73 20.76 0.69
N ALA A 62 -11.75 21.45 1.83
CA ALA A 62 -10.54 21.92 2.50
C ALA A 62 -9.55 20.79 2.88
N PRO A 63 -10.00 19.60 3.33
CA PRO A 63 -9.07 18.50 3.59
C PRO A 63 -8.32 18.03 2.36
N GLY A 64 -8.95 18.06 1.17
CA GLY A 64 -8.28 17.70 -0.09
C GLY A 64 -7.20 18.68 -0.50
N ILE A 65 -7.45 19.99 -0.31
CA ILE A 65 -6.47 21.05 -0.56
C ILE A 65 -5.25 20.86 0.35
N LEU A 66 -5.48 20.70 1.66
CA LEU A 66 -4.41 20.52 2.63
C LEU A 66 -3.59 19.24 2.34
N LEU A 67 -4.25 18.17 1.91
CA LEU A 67 -3.55 16.93 1.54
C LEU A 67 -2.60 17.16 0.37
N ALA A 68 -3.03 17.87 -0.66
CA ALA A 68 -2.17 18.19 -1.81
C ALA A 68 -0.97 19.09 -1.40
N GLU A 69 -1.19 20.07 -0.54
CA GLU A 69 -0.14 20.95 -0.02
C GLU A 69 0.91 20.15 0.79
N LEU A 70 0.47 19.26 1.67
CA LEU A 70 1.35 18.40 2.47
C LEU A 70 2.18 17.46 1.59
N LEU A 71 1.61 16.93 0.50
CA LEU A 71 2.33 16.09 -0.46
C LEU A 71 3.35 16.90 -1.25
N GLY A 72 2.98 18.10 -1.74
CA GLY A 72 3.90 19.00 -2.42
C GLY A 72 5.10 19.36 -1.56
N ALA A 73 4.89 19.63 -0.26
CA ALA A 73 5.97 19.89 0.69
C ALA A 73 6.93 18.69 0.89
N GLN A 74 6.49 17.46 0.54
CA GLN A 74 7.29 16.24 0.59
C GLN A 74 7.87 15.84 -0.79
N GLY A 75 7.78 16.72 -1.79
CA GLY A 75 8.33 16.47 -3.13
C GLY A 75 7.51 15.50 -3.98
N VAL A 76 6.22 15.32 -3.67
CA VAL A 76 5.29 14.51 -4.46
C VAL A 76 4.44 15.40 -5.33
N ASP A 77 4.53 15.21 -6.65
CA ASP A 77 3.63 15.87 -7.59
C ASP A 77 2.22 15.30 -7.45
N VAL A 78 1.19 16.17 -7.46
CA VAL A 78 -0.20 15.78 -7.32
C VAL A 78 -1.00 16.14 -8.57
N THR A 79 -1.66 15.15 -9.15
CA THR A 79 -2.71 15.35 -10.15
C THR A 79 -4.06 15.14 -9.49
N ALA A 80 -4.73 16.25 -9.13
CA ALA A 80 -6.00 16.22 -8.44
C ALA A 80 -7.16 16.03 -9.41
N VAL A 81 -8.06 15.09 -9.09
CA VAL A 81 -9.39 14.96 -9.69
C VAL A 81 -10.39 15.58 -8.73
N SER A 82 -11.00 16.69 -9.10
CA SER A 82 -11.98 17.36 -8.25
C SER A 82 -13.22 16.51 -8.07
N ILE A 83 -13.65 16.33 -6.81
CA ILE A 83 -14.86 15.60 -6.45
C ILE A 83 -15.79 16.49 -5.61
N THR A 84 -17.10 16.21 -5.67
CA THR A 84 -18.12 16.95 -4.92
C THR A 84 -18.05 16.68 -3.42
N GLY A 85 -17.73 15.42 -3.04
CA GLY A 85 -17.58 15.03 -1.64
C GLY A 85 -16.28 15.53 -1.03
N GLN A 86 -16.23 15.65 0.30
CA GLN A 86 -14.99 16.02 0.99
C GLN A 86 -14.05 14.82 1.13
N THR A 87 -12.77 15.04 0.91
CA THR A 87 -11.72 14.09 1.28
C THR A 87 -11.86 13.72 2.76
N ARG A 88 -11.81 12.42 3.07
CA ARG A 88 -12.00 11.92 4.44
C ARG A 88 -10.83 12.27 5.36
N SER A 89 -11.11 12.29 6.66
CA SER A 89 -10.06 12.29 7.69
C SER A 89 -10.17 11.01 8.51
N ASN A 90 -9.03 10.36 8.74
CA ASN A 90 -8.90 9.30 9.74
C ASN A 90 -8.33 9.90 11.03
N ILE A 91 -8.66 9.28 12.16
CA ILE A 91 -8.18 9.71 13.48
C ILE A 91 -7.42 8.56 14.12
N ALA A 92 -6.24 8.86 14.65
CA ALA A 92 -5.44 7.96 15.47
C ALA A 92 -5.28 8.59 16.87
N LEU A 93 -5.62 7.84 17.90
CA LEU A 93 -5.46 8.24 19.30
C LEU A 93 -4.37 7.37 19.92
N THR A 94 -3.29 8.00 20.41
CA THR A 94 -2.18 7.31 21.08
C THR A 94 -2.22 7.62 22.55
N GLU A 95 -2.33 6.57 23.38
CA GLU A 95 -2.30 6.66 24.84
C GLU A 95 -0.86 6.58 25.37
N PRO A 96 -0.59 6.99 26.63
CA PRO A 96 0.76 7.02 27.19
C PRO A 96 1.46 5.66 27.29
N ASP A 97 0.69 4.57 27.34
CA ASP A 97 1.18 3.18 27.34
C ASP A 97 1.50 2.64 25.94
N GLY A 98 1.28 3.46 24.90
CA GLY A 98 1.47 3.09 23.50
C GLY A 98 0.23 2.47 22.83
N THR A 99 -0.88 2.31 23.55
CA THR A 99 -2.14 1.83 22.96
C THR A 99 -2.60 2.78 21.85
N LEU A 100 -2.87 2.22 20.67
CA LEU A 100 -3.27 2.96 19.48
C LEU A 100 -4.71 2.61 19.09
N THR A 101 -5.62 3.59 19.19
CA THR A 101 -7.00 3.47 18.71
C THR A 101 -7.16 4.23 17.40
N LYS A 102 -7.65 3.56 16.33
CA LYS A 102 -7.89 4.17 15.03
C LYS A 102 -9.36 4.24 14.71
N ILE A 103 -9.78 5.39 14.13
CA ILE A 103 -11.13 5.62 13.61
C ILE A 103 -10.97 5.98 12.12
N ASN A 104 -11.31 5.05 11.25
CA ASN A 104 -11.22 5.24 9.81
C ASN A 104 -12.59 5.65 9.24
N SER A 105 -12.62 6.83 8.62
CA SER A 105 -13.84 7.29 7.93
C SER A 105 -14.02 6.55 6.59
N PRO A 106 -15.26 6.27 6.17
CA PRO A 106 -15.53 5.55 4.92
C PRO A 106 -15.12 6.34 3.67
N GLY A 107 -15.04 7.66 3.78
CA GLY A 107 -14.77 8.56 2.66
C GLY A 107 -16.05 8.93 1.86
N PRO A 108 -15.89 9.84 0.88
CA PRO A 108 -17.00 10.25 0.02
C PRO A 108 -17.41 9.11 -0.92
N ALA A 109 -18.63 9.19 -1.44
CA ALA A 109 -19.01 8.42 -2.61
C ALA A 109 -18.53 9.16 -3.87
N LEU A 110 -18.04 8.43 -4.87
CA LEU A 110 -17.81 8.98 -6.20
C LEU A 110 -19.04 8.73 -7.07
N SER A 111 -19.43 9.75 -7.82
CA SER A 111 -20.39 9.60 -8.91
C SER A 111 -19.75 8.80 -10.06
N PRO A 112 -20.55 8.21 -10.97
CA PRO A 112 -20.03 7.57 -12.17
C PRO A 112 -19.14 8.49 -13.02
N GLN A 113 -19.46 9.78 -13.08
CA GLN A 113 -18.70 10.79 -13.81
C GLN A 113 -17.35 11.07 -13.16
N GLU A 114 -17.29 11.20 -11.83
CA GLU A 114 -16.05 11.39 -11.08
C GLU A 114 -15.15 10.14 -11.18
N SER A 115 -15.73 8.96 -11.12
CA SER A 115 -15.03 7.69 -11.29
C SER A 115 -14.43 7.57 -12.70
N ALA A 116 -15.18 7.90 -13.75
CA ALA A 116 -14.71 7.90 -15.12
C ALA A 116 -13.59 8.93 -15.32
N LEU A 117 -13.74 10.14 -14.77
CA LEU A 117 -12.71 11.18 -14.82
C LEU A 117 -11.41 10.75 -14.13
N LEU A 118 -11.51 10.04 -13.00
CA LEU A 118 -10.33 9.48 -12.32
C LEU A 118 -9.59 8.50 -13.23
N LEU A 119 -10.31 7.58 -13.87
CA LEU A 119 -9.72 6.62 -14.82
C LEU A 119 -9.09 7.30 -16.03
N ASP A 120 -9.74 8.32 -16.61
CA ASP A 120 -9.20 9.07 -17.76
C ASP A 120 -7.95 9.87 -17.38
N THR A 121 -7.93 10.42 -16.17
CA THR A 121 -6.77 11.12 -15.61
C THR A 121 -5.59 10.16 -15.43
N VAL A 122 -5.85 8.96 -14.88
CA VAL A 122 -4.82 7.92 -14.75
C VAL A 122 -4.27 7.53 -16.12
N ARG A 123 -5.13 7.28 -17.12
CA ARG A 123 -4.68 6.95 -18.48
C ARG A 123 -3.75 8.02 -19.06
N SER A 124 -4.11 9.28 -18.90
CA SER A 124 -3.32 10.40 -19.42
C SER A 124 -1.96 10.53 -18.70
N ALA A 125 -1.94 10.40 -17.37
CA ALA A 125 -0.72 10.48 -16.58
C ALA A 125 0.19 9.24 -16.73
N ALA A 126 -0.38 8.08 -17.05
CA ALA A 126 0.35 6.82 -17.18
C ALA A 126 1.27 6.77 -18.41
N THR A 127 1.08 7.65 -19.41
CA THR A 127 1.92 7.70 -20.63
C THR A 127 3.40 7.99 -20.35
N GLU A 128 3.71 8.61 -19.23
CA GLU A 128 5.09 8.87 -18.77
C GLU A 128 5.56 7.91 -17.68
N ALA A 129 4.72 6.99 -17.25
CA ALA A 129 5.01 6.09 -16.15
C ALA A 129 5.53 4.73 -16.64
N THR A 130 6.53 4.19 -15.96
CA THR A 130 6.92 2.79 -16.10
C THR A 130 6.02 1.87 -15.28
N TRP A 131 5.52 2.39 -14.16
CA TRP A 131 4.60 1.70 -13.27
C TRP A 131 3.44 2.60 -12.84
N VAL A 132 2.26 2.01 -12.79
CA VAL A 132 1.10 2.54 -12.08
C VAL A 132 0.91 1.69 -10.82
N ALA A 133 0.90 2.29 -9.64
CA ALA A 133 0.59 1.61 -8.38
C ALA A 133 -0.76 2.09 -7.85
N CYS A 134 -1.80 1.26 -7.90
CA CYS A 134 -3.10 1.60 -7.33
C CYS A 134 -3.30 0.86 -6.01
N CYS A 135 -3.47 1.63 -4.92
CA CYS A 135 -3.44 1.09 -3.58
C CYS A 135 -4.56 1.64 -2.71
N GLY A 136 -5.02 0.81 -1.78
CA GLY A 136 -6.02 1.15 -0.78
C GLY A 136 -7.44 0.72 -1.17
N SER A 137 -8.42 1.19 -0.39
CA SER A 137 -9.82 0.86 -0.60
C SER A 137 -10.44 1.65 -1.74
N LEU A 138 -11.42 1.06 -2.42
CA LEU A 138 -12.29 1.79 -3.31
C LEU A 138 -13.22 2.73 -2.51
N PRO A 139 -13.56 3.91 -3.06
CA PRO A 139 -14.57 4.77 -2.47
C PRO A 139 -15.98 4.18 -2.66
N ARG A 140 -16.92 4.63 -1.86
CA ARG A 140 -18.33 4.23 -2.02
C ARG A 140 -18.83 4.60 -3.42
N GLY A 141 -19.69 3.77 -3.98
CA GLY A 141 -20.24 3.95 -5.33
C GLY A 141 -19.35 3.40 -6.46
N VAL A 142 -18.18 2.85 -6.14
CA VAL A 142 -17.26 2.22 -7.08
C VAL A 142 -17.17 0.72 -6.75
N GLY A 143 -17.49 -0.12 -7.72
CA GLY A 143 -17.42 -1.57 -7.60
C GLY A 143 -16.03 -2.14 -7.96
N PRO A 144 -15.75 -3.42 -7.64
CA PRO A 144 -14.45 -4.05 -7.90
C PRO A 144 -14.13 -4.20 -9.39
N ASP A 145 -15.12 -4.17 -10.29
CA ASP A 145 -14.97 -4.12 -11.75
C ASP A 145 -14.14 -2.91 -12.24
N TRP A 146 -14.11 -1.85 -11.43
CA TRP A 146 -13.28 -0.67 -11.67
C TRP A 146 -11.78 -1.01 -11.83
N TYR A 147 -11.30 -2.05 -11.16
CA TYR A 147 -9.89 -2.47 -11.30
C TYR A 147 -9.58 -3.00 -12.70
N ALA A 148 -10.54 -3.69 -13.35
CA ALA A 148 -10.34 -4.15 -14.72
C ALA A 148 -10.21 -2.97 -15.70
N ASP A 149 -11.05 -1.94 -15.54
CA ASP A 149 -10.96 -0.72 -16.33
C ASP A 149 -9.64 0.03 -16.08
N LEU A 150 -9.19 0.09 -14.84
CA LEU A 150 -7.92 0.71 -14.48
C LEU A 150 -6.74 0.00 -15.14
N VAL A 151 -6.69 -1.33 -15.05
CA VAL A 151 -5.64 -2.15 -15.67
C VAL A 151 -5.62 -1.94 -17.18
N ALA A 152 -6.79 -2.01 -17.84
CA ALA A 152 -6.89 -1.79 -19.28
C ALA A 152 -6.37 -0.41 -19.70
N ARG A 153 -6.64 0.64 -18.90
CA ARG A 153 -6.16 2.01 -19.19
C ARG A 153 -4.66 2.18 -18.97
N ALA A 154 -4.10 1.54 -17.94
CA ALA A 154 -2.66 1.54 -17.70
C ALA A 154 -1.92 0.83 -18.85
N HIS A 155 -2.39 -0.35 -19.26
CA HIS A 155 -1.82 -1.10 -20.39
C HIS A 155 -1.94 -0.32 -21.71
N ALA A 156 -3.08 0.32 -21.97
CA ALA A 156 -3.26 1.14 -23.16
C ALA A 156 -2.30 2.35 -23.20
N ALA A 157 -1.83 2.82 -22.05
CA ALA A 157 -0.81 3.86 -21.94
C ALA A 157 0.63 3.31 -22.00
N GLY A 158 0.82 1.99 -22.07
CA GLY A 158 2.14 1.33 -22.10
C GLY A 158 2.78 1.16 -20.71
N ALA A 159 2.07 1.41 -19.64
CA ALA A 159 2.56 1.26 -18.27
C ALA A 159 2.22 -0.13 -17.69
N ARG A 160 3.13 -0.67 -16.87
CA ARG A 160 2.84 -1.82 -16.01
C ARG A 160 2.05 -1.37 -14.78
N ILE A 161 1.26 -2.28 -14.19
CA ILE A 161 0.43 -1.93 -13.05
C ILE A 161 0.65 -2.89 -11.86
N ALA A 162 0.78 -2.30 -10.66
CA ALA A 162 0.78 -3.00 -9.39
C ALA A 162 -0.46 -2.60 -8.59
N LEU A 163 -1.15 -3.58 -8.00
CA LEU A 163 -2.36 -3.37 -7.22
C LEU A 163 -2.17 -3.86 -5.78
N ASP A 164 -2.49 -2.98 -4.82
CA ASP A 164 -2.53 -3.27 -3.38
C ASP A 164 -3.89 -2.83 -2.82
N PRO A 165 -4.97 -3.59 -3.13
CA PRO A 165 -6.31 -3.25 -2.68
C PRO A 165 -6.43 -3.43 -1.17
N SER A 166 -7.41 -2.76 -0.56
CA SER A 166 -7.85 -3.08 0.80
C SER A 166 -9.25 -3.70 0.75
N GLY A 167 -9.46 -4.73 1.55
CA GLY A 167 -10.74 -5.44 1.62
C GLY A 167 -10.78 -6.70 0.73
N PRO A 168 -11.96 -7.29 0.53
CA PRO A 168 -12.10 -8.63 -0.03
C PRO A 168 -11.96 -8.72 -1.56
N ALA A 169 -11.61 -7.65 -2.25
CA ALA A 169 -11.59 -7.59 -3.73
C ALA A 169 -10.36 -8.26 -4.38
N LEU A 170 -9.51 -8.96 -3.62
CA LEU A 170 -8.27 -9.52 -4.14
C LEU A 170 -8.47 -10.55 -5.28
N PRO A 171 -9.51 -11.42 -5.26
CA PRO A 171 -9.78 -12.32 -6.38
C PRO A 171 -10.16 -11.61 -7.67
N GLU A 172 -10.99 -10.56 -7.60
CA GLU A 172 -11.40 -9.74 -8.75
C GLU A 172 -10.22 -8.93 -9.29
N VAL A 173 -9.38 -8.43 -8.39
CA VAL A 173 -8.13 -7.73 -8.74
C VAL A 173 -7.17 -8.65 -9.47
N ALA A 174 -7.01 -9.90 -9.04
CA ALA A 174 -6.19 -10.88 -9.74
C ALA A 174 -6.73 -11.18 -11.15
N ALA A 175 -8.06 -11.31 -11.28
CA ALA A 175 -8.73 -11.55 -12.57
C ALA A 175 -8.59 -10.38 -13.57
N ALA A 176 -8.32 -9.17 -13.07
CA ALA A 176 -8.03 -8.00 -13.91
C ALA A 176 -6.67 -8.07 -14.62
N ARG A 177 -5.82 -9.05 -14.30
CA ARG A 177 -4.50 -9.32 -14.89
C ARG A 177 -3.47 -8.19 -14.72
N PRO A 178 -3.26 -7.69 -13.49
CA PRO A 178 -2.14 -6.78 -13.22
C PRO A 178 -0.81 -7.54 -13.27
N GLU A 179 0.30 -6.82 -13.50
CA GLU A 179 1.63 -7.41 -13.42
C GLU A 179 1.96 -7.85 -12.00
N VAL A 180 1.51 -7.11 -10.98
CA VAL A 180 1.79 -7.43 -9.57
C VAL A 180 0.57 -7.15 -8.71
N ILE A 181 0.27 -8.07 -7.78
CA ILE A 181 -0.59 -7.81 -6.63
C ILE A 181 0.22 -7.97 -5.34
N LYS A 182 -0.12 -7.14 -4.32
CA LYS A 182 0.60 -7.17 -3.03
C LYS A 182 -0.35 -7.39 -1.85
N PRO A 183 -0.76 -8.62 -1.56
CA PRO A 183 -1.50 -8.95 -0.34
C PRO A 183 -0.59 -9.04 0.90
N ASP A 184 -1.17 -8.87 2.07
CA ASP A 184 -0.63 -9.43 3.30
C ASP A 184 -1.15 -10.86 3.53
N ALA A 185 -0.65 -11.53 4.59
CA ALA A 185 -1.04 -12.92 4.89
C ALA A 185 -2.55 -13.06 5.16
N SER A 186 -3.18 -12.10 5.83
CA SER A 186 -4.60 -12.11 6.15
C SER A 186 -5.48 -11.87 4.91
N GLU A 187 -5.10 -10.89 4.08
CA GLU A 187 -5.77 -10.61 2.80
C GLU A 187 -5.69 -11.85 1.89
N LEU A 188 -4.52 -12.50 1.85
CA LEU A 188 -4.33 -13.72 1.04
C LEU A 188 -5.15 -14.90 1.58
N ALA A 189 -5.15 -15.14 2.91
CA ALA A 189 -5.97 -16.17 3.55
C ALA A 189 -7.46 -15.97 3.28
N THR A 190 -7.94 -14.72 3.39
CA THR A 190 -9.31 -14.34 3.06
C THR A 190 -9.64 -14.62 1.59
N ALA A 191 -8.75 -14.29 0.66
CA ALA A 191 -8.96 -14.48 -0.77
C ALA A 191 -9.08 -15.95 -1.19
N VAL A 192 -8.40 -16.86 -0.47
CA VAL A 192 -8.45 -18.31 -0.74
C VAL A 192 -9.37 -19.07 0.22
N GLY A 193 -9.96 -18.39 1.21
CA GLY A 193 -10.95 -18.95 2.14
C GLY A 193 -10.40 -19.97 3.13
N ARG A 194 -9.10 -19.91 3.46
CA ARG A 194 -8.47 -20.82 4.41
C ARG A 194 -7.25 -20.18 5.10
N PRO A 195 -6.90 -20.60 6.34
CA PRO A 195 -5.67 -20.15 7.00
C PRO A 195 -4.43 -20.64 6.25
N LEU A 196 -3.32 -19.93 6.40
CA LEU A 196 -2.05 -20.21 5.75
C LEU A 196 -0.95 -20.41 6.81
N PRO A 197 -0.95 -21.53 7.53
CA PRO A 197 -0.06 -21.75 8.66
C PRO A 197 1.42 -21.87 8.29
N THR A 198 1.72 -22.24 7.03
CA THR A 198 3.09 -22.42 6.57
C THR A 198 3.40 -21.54 5.36
N LEU A 199 4.69 -21.29 5.14
CA LEU A 199 5.15 -20.62 3.91
C LEU A 199 4.72 -21.37 2.65
N GLY A 200 4.69 -22.72 2.70
CA GLY A 200 4.19 -23.54 1.61
C GLY A 200 2.71 -23.31 1.30
N ASP A 201 1.89 -23.01 2.32
CA ASP A 201 0.48 -22.67 2.09
C ASP A 201 0.34 -21.28 1.47
N VAL A 202 1.22 -20.33 1.83
CA VAL A 202 1.28 -19.02 1.18
C VAL A 202 1.69 -19.12 -0.29
N VAL A 203 2.69 -19.97 -0.60
CA VAL A 203 3.09 -20.22 -2.00
C VAL A 203 1.91 -20.72 -2.81
N LYS A 204 1.19 -21.77 -2.32
CA LYS A 204 0.00 -22.31 -3.01
C LYS A 204 -1.09 -21.25 -3.21
N ALA A 205 -1.37 -20.47 -2.18
CA ALA A 205 -2.36 -19.40 -2.25
C ALA A 205 -1.96 -18.32 -3.27
N ALA A 206 -0.68 -17.96 -3.33
CA ALA A 206 -0.16 -17.04 -4.32
C ALA A 206 -0.27 -17.59 -5.75
N GLU A 207 0.01 -18.89 -5.96
CA GLU A 207 -0.17 -19.56 -7.26
C GLU A 207 -1.63 -19.55 -7.69
N GLU A 208 -2.59 -19.80 -6.76
CA GLU A 208 -4.02 -19.72 -7.06
C GLU A 208 -4.45 -18.33 -7.56
N LEU A 209 -3.87 -17.24 -7.02
CA LEU A 209 -4.14 -15.90 -7.50
C LEU A 209 -3.46 -15.62 -8.86
N ARG A 210 -2.29 -16.20 -9.11
CA ARG A 210 -1.65 -16.16 -10.43
C ARG A 210 -2.48 -16.92 -11.49
N ASP A 211 -3.00 -18.07 -11.15
CA ASP A 211 -3.89 -18.85 -12.04
C ASP A 211 -5.18 -18.08 -12.37
N ARG A 212 -5.63 -17.18 -11.50
CA ARG A 212 -6.74 -16.24 -11.76
C ARG A 212 -6.37 -15.10 -12.69
N GLY A 213 -5.06 -14.82 -12.87
CA GLY A 213 -4.59 -13.83 -13.85
C GLY A 213 -3.48 -12.89 -13.38
N ALA A 214 -3.17 -12.80 -12.10
CA ALA A 214 -2.09 -11.95 -11.62
C ALA A 214 -0.73 -12.42 -12.17
N GLY A 215 0.09 -11.52 -12.70
CA GLY A 215 1.42 -11.84 -13.22
C GLY A 215 2.39 -12.30 -12.11
N ALA A 216 2.37 -11.60 -11.00
CA ALA A 216 3.14 -11.92 -9.80
C ALA A 216 2.38 -11.58 -8.52
N VAL A 217 2.70 -12.27 -7.44
CA VAL A 217 2.20 -12.02 -6.08
C VAL A 217 3.38 -11.69 -5.17
N LEU A 218 3.41 -10.48 -4.62
CA LEU A 218 4.34 -10.04 -3.59
C LEU A 218 3.64 -10.11 -2.23
N ALA A 219 3.72 -11.23 -1.52
CA ALA A 219 3.06 -11.40 -0.24
C ALA A 219 3.92 -10.89 0.92
N SER A 220 3.36 -10.02 1.76
CA SER A 220 4.00 -9.57 3.00
C SER A 220 3.55 -10.44 4.17
N LEU A 221 4.53 -10.94 4.97
CA LEU A 221 4.30 -11.90 6.05
C LEU A 221 4.69 -11.31 7.42
N GLY A 222 4.56 -9.98 7.57
CA GLY A 222 4.93 -9.30 8.80
C GLY A 222 6.41 -9.50 9.16
N GLY A 223 6.65 -9.97 10.38
CA GLY A 223 8.01 -10.28 10.87
C GLY A 223 8.65 -11.51 10.23
N ASP A 224 7.85 -12.38 9.60
CA ASP A 224 8.32 -13.60 8.94
C ASP A 224 8.90 -13.32 7.53
N GLY A 225 8.88 -12.08 7.05
CA GLY A 225 9.51 -11.68 5.79
C GLY A 225 8.53 -11.43 4.64
N GLN A 226 8.97 -11.72 3.42
CA GLN A 226 8.17 -11.53 2.20
C GLN A 226 8.41 -12.65 1.20
N LEU A 227 7.38 -12.96 0.43
CA LEU A 227 7.39 -13.95 -0.64
C LEU A 227 7.05 -13.27 -1.97
N LEU A 228 7.80 -13.58 -3.01
CA LEU A 228 7.48 -13.24 -4.40
C LEU A 228 7.27 -14.52 -5.20
N VAL A 229 6.07 -14.68 -5.77
CA VAL A 229 5.74 -15.77 -6.70
C VAL A 229 5.44 -15.18 -8.06
N SER A 230 6.18 -15.59 -9.08
CA SER A 230 6.07 -15.09 -10.45
C SER A 230 6.33 -16.19 -11.48
N ALA A 231 6.24 -15.87 -12.77
CA ALA A 231 6.63 -16.79 -13.84
C ALA A 231 8.15 -17.07 -13.85
N GLU A 232 8.95 -16.17 -13.27
CA GLU A 232 10.42 -16.30 -13.22
C GLU A 232 10.86 -17.24 -12.07
N GLY A 233 10.01 -17.46 -11.08
CA GLY A 233 10.31 -18.32 -9.92
C GLY A 233 9.60 -17.86 -8.65
N THR A 234 9.93 -18.57 -7.57
CA THR A 234 9.45 -18.31 -6.22
C THR A 234 10.65 -17.89 -5.36
N TYR A 235 10.56 -16.72 -4.77
CA TYR A 235 11.62 -16.12 -3.96
C TYR A 235 11.09 -15.78 -2.58
N TYR A 236 11.83 -16.13 -1.56
CA TYR A 236 11.52 -15.76 -0.18
C TYR A 236 12.66 -14.96 0.41
N GLY A 237 12.34 -13.99 1.26
CA GLY A 237 13.39 -13.24 1.91
C GLY A 237 12.97 -12.60 3.22
N THR A 238 14.00 -12.22 3.99
CA THR A 238 13.88 -11.58 5.30
C THR A 238 14.83 -10.39 5.41
N ALA A 239 14.44 -9.42 6.23
CA ALA A 239 15.29 -8.31 6.63
C ALA A 239 15.08 -8.03 8.12
N PRO A 240 16.14 -7.92 8.94
CA PRO A 240 16.01 -7.66 10.36
C PRO A 240 15.53 -6.23 10.63
N ALA A 241 14.58 -6.08 11.53
CA ALA A 241 14.15 -4.82 12.10
C ALA A 241 14.32 -4.87 13.63
N PRO A 242 15.49 -4.51 14.17
CA PRO A 242 15.80 -4.69 15.58
C PRO A 242 14.92 -3.85 16.51
N VAL A 243 14.32 -2.79 16.00
CA VAL A 243 13.37 -1.93 16.76
C VAL A 243 12.17 -1.68 15.87
N VAL A 244 10.99 -2.13 16.30
CA VAL A 244 9.72 -1.81 15.64
C VAL A 244 9.08 -0.64 16.39
N ARG A 245 8.97 0.51 15.72
CA ARG A 245 8.31 1.71 16.23
C ARG A 245 6.90 1.88 15.69
N SER A 246 6.69 1.51 14.44
CA SER A 246 5.38 1.58 13.78
C SER A 246 5.33 0.60 12.62
N THR A 247 4.22 -0.07 12.43
CA THR A 247 3.96 -0.91 11.25
C THR A 247 3.23 -0.16 10.14
N VAL A 248 2.80 1.09 10.41
CA VAL A 248 2.03 1.89 9.46
C VAL A 248 2.91 2.31 8.28
N GLY A 249 2.45 2.00 7.07
CA GLY A 249 3.16 2.34 5.83
C GLY A 249 4.32 1.42 5.47
N ALA A 250 4.63 0.38 6.27
CA ALA A 250 5.71 -0.55 5.96
C ALA A 250 5.45 -1.35 4.67
N GLY A 251 4.23 -1.84 4.47
CA GLY A 251 3.81 -2.48 3.23
C GLY A 251 3.86 -1.55 2.02
N ASP A 252 3.53 -0.28 2.23
CA ASP A 252 3.56 0.76 1.19
C ASP A 252 5.02 1.09 0.79
N ALA A 253 5.90 1.24 1.79
CA ALA A 253 7.34 1.42 1.56
C ALA A 253 7.97 0.21 0.87
N SER A 254 7.56 -1.00 1.25
CA SER A 254 7.96 -2.23 0.58
C SER A 254 7.56 -2.26 -0.89
N LEU A 255 6.31 -1.93 -1.22
CA LEU A 255 5.87 -1.82 -2.61
C LEU A 255 6.66 -0.76 -3.38
N ALA A 256 6.90 0.40 -2.77
CA ALA A 256 7.73 1.44 -3.37
C ALA A 256 9.13 0.91 -3.72
N GLY A 257 9.82 0.26 -2.77
CA GLY A 257 11.13 -0.35 -2.98
C GLY A 257 11.14 -1.40 -4.08
N PHE A 258 10.10 -2.25 -4.13
CA PHE A 258 9.92 -3.25 -5.18
C PHE A 258 9.84 -2.62 -6.58
N LEU A 259 9.00 -1.60 -6.73
CA LEU A 259 8.79 -0.91 -8.02
C LEU A 259 10.00 -0.09 -8.46
N ILE A 260 10.70 0.57 -7.52
CA ILE A 260 11.93 1.32 -7.76
C ILE A 260 13.01 0.40 -8.35
N ALA A 261 13.12 -0.83 -7.84
CA ALA A 261 14.08 -1.83 -8.31
C ALA A 261 13.63 -2.61 -9.56
N GLY A 262 12.56 -2.16 -10.24
CA GLY A 262 12.10 -2.72 -11.50
C GLY A 262 10.87 -3.64 -11.41
N GLY A 263 10.46 -4.06 -10.20
CA GLY A 263 9.21 -4.79 -9.96
C GLY A 263 9.23 -6.25 -10.36
N THR A 264 10.42 -6.87 -10.51
CA THR A 264 10.58 -8.30 -10.85
C THR A 264 11.82 -8.89 -10.20
N GLY A 265 11.79 -10.20 -9.95
CA GLY A 265 12.93 -10.99 -9.53
C GLY A 265 13.45 -10.74 -8.10
N PRO A 266 14.52 -11.45 -7.73
CA PRO A 266 15.03 -11.44 -6.34
C PRO A 266 15.61 -10.07 -5.93
N GLY A 267 16.13 -9.29 -6.88
CA GLY A 267 16.65 -7.94 -6.59
C GLY A 267 15.54 -6.96 -6.18
N ALA A 268 14.36 -7.04 -6.83
CA ALA A 268 13.22 -6.22 -6.46
C ALA A 268 12.65 -6.65 -5.10
N LEU A 269 12.59 -7.95 -4.81
CA LEU A 269 12.22 -8.45 -3.48
C LEU A 269 13.20 -7.98 -2.40
N ALA A 270 14.50 -7.99 -2.66
CA ALA A 270 15.50 -7.50 -1.72
C ALA A 270 15.31 -6.00 -1.41
N SER A 271 15.01 -5.19 -2.43
CA SER A 271 14.69 -3.77 -2.25
C SER A 271 13.38 -3.57 -1.46
N ALA A 272 12.35 -4.35 -1.74
CA ALA A 272 11.09 -4.34 -0.99
C ALA A 272 11.32 -4.59 0.52
N LEU A 273 12.10 -5.62 0.83
CA LEU A 273 12.46 -6.00 2.20
C LEU A 273 13.26 -4.89 2.91
N ALA A 274 14.25 -4.31 2.22
CA ALA A 274 15.06 -3.23 2.80
C ALA A 274 14.19 -2.01 3.15
N HIS A 275 13.26 -1.61 2.27
CA HIS A 275 12.38 -0.47 2.50
C HIS A 275 11.35 -0.76 3.60
N GLY A 276 10.73 -1.94 3.59
CA GLY A 276 9.78 -2.35 4.63
C GLY A 276 10.42 -2.42 6.01
N ALA A 277 11.59 -3.05 6.11
CA ALA A 277 12.34 -3.16 7.37
C ALA A 277 12.86 -1.80 7.87
N ALA A 278 13.20 -0.86 7.00
CA ALA A 278 13.56 0.49 7.39
C ALA A 278 12.33 1.27 7.89
N ALA A 279 11.20 1.16 7.18
CA ALA A 279 9.96 1.88 7.53
C ALA A 279 9.46 1.53 8.94
N VAL A 280 9.46 0.25 9.33
CA VAL A 280 8.98 -0.14 10.68
C VAL A 280 9.82 0.43 11.82
N GLN A 281 11.05 0.89 11.56
CA GLN A 281 11.93 1.49 12.54
C GLN A 281 11.73 3.00 12.70
N LEU A 282 10.89 3.60 11.86
CA LEU A 282 10.55 5.02 11.88
C LEU A 282 9.25 5.28 12.65
N PRO A 283 9.05 6.48 13.20
CA PRO A 283 7.83 6.82 13.93
C PRO A 283 6.65 7.06 12.99
N GLY A 284 5.46 6.60 13.38
CA GLY A 284 4.20 6.85 12.67
C GLY A 284 4.23 6.33 11.23
N SER A 285 3.95 7.20 10.26
CA SER A 285 3.98 6.91 8.82
C SER A 285 5.16 7.58 8.10
N ALA A 286 6.27 7.82 8.80
CA ALA A 286 7.47 8.36 8.17
C ALA A 286 8.02 7.37 7.13
N MET A 287 8.48 7.89 6.00
CA MET A 287 9.01 7.07 4.91
C MET A 287 10.54 7.02 4.95
N PRO A 288 11.13 5.83 4.70
CA PRO A 288 12.58 5.67 4.74
C PRO A 288 13.26 6.40 3.58
N THR A 289 14.40 6.99 3.89
CA THR A 289 15.34 7.55 2.91
C THR A 289 16.42 6.51 2.58
N PRO A 290 17.22 6.70 1.52
CA PRO A 290 18.34 5.81 1.22
C PRO A 290 19.34 5.60 2.38
N ALA A 291 19.47 6.59 3.29
CA ALA A 291 20.35 6.49 4.46
C ALA A 291 19.83 5.52 5.54
N ASP A 292 18.53 5.25 5.55
CA ASP A 292 17.89 4.34 6.52
C ASP A 292 17.98 2.88 6.07
N LEU A 293 18.21 2.63 4.77
CA LEU A 293 18.22 1.28 4.21
C LEU A 293 19.47 0.49 4.65
N ARG A 294 19.30 -0.82 4.81
CA ARG A 294 20.36 -1.77 5.14
C ARG A 294 20.29 -2.98 4.20
N PRO A 295 20.57 -2.78 2.89
CA PRO A 295 20.48 -3.86 1.90
C PRO A 295 21.47 -5.01 2.17
N ASP A 296 22.59 -4.73 2.83
CA ASP A 296 23.59 -5.71 3.28
C ASP A 296 23.03 -6.73 4.29
N ARG A 297 21.95 -6.39 4.97
CA ARG A 297 21.28 -7.25 5.96
C ARG A 297 20.12 -8.05 5.40
N VAL A 298 19.73 -7.79 4.16
CA VAL A 298 18.64 -8.54 3.50
C VAL A 298 19.16 -9.92 3.06
N ARG A 299 18.33 -10.92 3.20
CA ARG A 299 18.59 -12.29 2.70
C ARG A 299 17.42 -12.68 1.80
N VAL A 300 17.73 -13.13 0.60
CA VAL A 300 16.76 -13.67 -0.37
C VAL A 300 17.24 -15.04 -0.82
N THR A 301 16.34 -16.00 -0.94
CA THR A 301 16.59 -17.35 -1.44
C THR A 301 15.59 -17.71 -2.53
N GLU A 302 16.04 -18.53 -3.49
CA GLU A 302 15.21 -19.18 -4.53
C GLU A 302 14.67 -20.54 -4.08
N ASP A 303 15.10 -21.01 -2.90
CA ASP A 303 14.64 -22.24 -2.26
C ASP A 303 13.91 -21.89 -0.94
N PRO A 304 12.62 -21.51 -1.00
CA PRO A 304 11.86 -21.11 0.17
C PRO A 304 11.70 -22.28 1.17
N PRO A 305 11.86 -22.07 2.47
CA PRO A 305 11.64 -23.10 3.48
C PRO A 305 10.13 -23.34 3.67
N LEU A 306 9.54 -24.19 2.85
CA LEU A 306 8.08 -24.40 2.76
C LEU A 306 7.43 -24.82 4.09
N ASP A 307 8.18 -25.49 4.98
CA ASP A 307 7.71 -25.92 6.30
C ASP A 307 7.80 -24.83 7.38
N LEU A 308 8.31 -23.62 7.03
CA LEU A 308 8.36 -22.49 7.95
C LEU A 308 6.96 -22.17 8.46
N GLN A 309 6.77 -22.25 9.78
CA GLN A 309 5.52 -21.84 10.44
C GLN A 309 5.45 -20.34 10.52
N LEU A 310 4.35 -19.75 10.09
CA LEU A 310 4.15 -18.31 10.18
C LEU A 310 3.69 -17.92 11.59
N THR A 311 4.19 -16.78 12.07
CA THR A 311 3.80 -16.20 13.36
C THR A 311 2.33 -15.74 13.33
N ASP A 312 1.88 -15.22 12.20
CA ASP A 312 0.48 -14.86 11.94
C ASP A 312 0.02 -15.54 10.64
N PRO A 313 -0.71 -16.69 10.74
CA PRO A 313 -1.15 -17.44 9.58
C PRO A 313 -2.29 -16.78 8.78
N GLY A 314 -2.73 -15.61 9.20
CA GLY A 314 -3.93 -14.97 8.69
C GLY A 314 -5.20 -15.73 9.08
N THR A 315 -6.28 -14.99 9.35
CA THR A 315 -7.61 -15.56 9.58
C THR A 315 -8.52 -15.13 8.42
N PRO A 316 -9.25 -16.05 7.78
CA PRO A 316 -10.18 -15.74 6.69
C PRO A 316 -11.30 -14.81 7.12
#